data_d119d9eedda5ea4c66edf4c6b85177f1
#
_entry.id   d119d9eedda5ea4c66edf4c6b85177f1
#
_cell.length_a   1.000
_cell.length_b   1.000
_cell.length_c   1.000
_cell.angle_alpha   90.00
_cell.angle_beta   90.00
_cell.angle_gamma   90.00
#
_symmetry.space_group_name_H-M   'P 1'
#
loop_
_entity.id
_entity.type
_entity.pdbx_description
1 polymer ?
#
loop_
_entity_poly.entity_id
_entity_poly.type
_entity_poly.pdbx_seq_one_letter_code
_entity_poly.pdbx_strand_id
1 'polypeptide(L)'
;FNLVAKERLTNLPEGVRPVDTSATCRVLLEVTDNNDGTLTPRVTYRDGTENGKIVFHNTHDKVKTIGTVAEPNVDIDGQLLSVGDSYVYTINWVNTEADANGNLVPASVTVTDELPAGVVFEAFEGEYADKGAASGQSPSGNLGEQPAGSHGSVRVRVKITEDAVKDAQSAVDTINNTATVWVGNKSYTGTTTNYVPKKSESDAQDSSGSGIKLGDELTYTIGYKNTEGASATVKITDAVPAGTEFVEFAGDHANVASKDNDGNLTWTLAGVPAGKEGTVQFKVRVTEDAFKSGGASGDISNQASVTVGNNPAVKTNTTTDQVSDGRLTLSKTVTAAEGITAPNKAFTFKVLLYQADGTTPLAGTFAFAGRPGGTNGTYVSGQIKSGDTIALKAGGSVTVTLPTGTHYEVQELDSKGELMTSEDGFAVADKANPQKGTVGQATQVGFTNVYSVESTKVENAFKVQKKISGRNWTTSDVFTMTLAAQGEAPMPKGAKDGVATIALKKDVQVGNFGTIEYAKPGTYTYVIAEQAGDETALTFSKATYRA
;
A
#
# COMPACT_ATOMS: atom_id res chain seq x y z
N PHE A 1 41.55 55.96 -52.04
CA PHE A 1 41.26 54.55 -52.10
C PHE A 1 40.04 54.28 -51.24
N ASN A 2 39.01 53.59 -51.78
CA ASN A 2 37.86 53.11 -51.07
C ASN A 2 38.15 51.64 -50.66
N LEU A 3 38.17 51.37 -49.37
CA LEU A 3 38.38 50.05 -48.78
C LEU A 3 37.09 49.62 -48.06
N VAL A 4 36.83 48.32 -48.01
CA VAL A 4 35.73 47.72 -47.25
C VAL A 4 36.30 46.72 -46.27
N ALA A 5 36.10 46.95 -44.99
CA ALA A 5 36.33 45.95 -43.97
C ALA A 5 35.06 45.14 -43.74
N LYS A 6 35.18 43.83 -43.75
CA LYS A 6 34.07 42.89 -43.52
C LYS A 6 34.56 41.76 -42.59
N GLU A 7 33.75 41.36 -41.67
CA GLU A 7 34.03 40.20 -40.84
C GLU A 7 34.02 38.92 -41.69
N ARG A 8 34.93 37.99 -41.39
CA ARG A 8 34.92 36.66 -41.98
C ARG A 8 33.98 35.81 -41.16
N LEU A 9 32.84 35.42 -41.74
CA LEU A 9 31.78 34.69 -41.07
C LEU A 9 31.93 33.14 -41.12
N THR A 10 33.05 32.64 -41.62
CA THR A 10 33.36 31.22 -41.72
C THR A 10 34.21 30.77 -40.54
N ASN A 11 33.95 29.55 -40.01
CA ASN A 11 34.67 28.96 -38.87
C ASN A 11 34.56 29.80 -37.59
N LEU A 12 33.41 30.40 -37.33
CA LEU A 12 33.11 30.98 -36.03
C LEU A 12 33.07 29.88 -34.99
N PRO A 13 33.48 30.18 -33.71
CA PRO A 13 33.34 29.24 -32.60
C PRO A 13 31.88 28.80 -32.43
N GLU A 14 31.68 27.59 -31.86
CA GLU A 14 30.37 27.08 -31.54
C GLU A 14 29.53 28.08 -30.72
N GLY A 15 28.26 28.27 -31.07
CA GLY A 15 27.36 29.22 -30.40
C GLY A 15 27.61 30.69 -30.71
N VAL A 16 28.68 31.06 -31.42
CA VAL A 16 28.99 32.45 -31.80
C VAL A 16 28.30 32.78 -33.12
N ARG A 17 27.52 33.87 -33.12
CA ARG A 17 26.91 34.42 -34.32
C ARG A 17 27.10 35.92 -34.42
N PRO A 18 27.24 36.48 -35.63
CA PRO A 18 27.27 37.93 -35.81
C PRO A 18 25.91 38.55 -35.50
N VAL A 19 25.88 39.72 -34.93
CA VAL A 19 24.65 40.48 -34.69
C VAL A 19 24.09 40.98 -36.02
N ASP A 20 24.98 41.36 -36.95
CA ASP A 20 24.60 41.74 -38.32
C ASP A 20 25.56 41.07 -39.33
N THR A 21 25.06 40.14 -40.13
CA THR A 21 25.83 39.44 -41.15
C THR A 21 26.13 40.32 -42.36
N SER A 22 25.49 41.44 -42.46
CA SER A 22 25.69 42.44 -43.54
C SER A 22 26.64 43.55 -43.12
N ALA A 23 27.08 43.56 -41.87
CA ALA A 23 27.95 44.63 -41.34
C ALA A 23 29.23 44.79 -42.15
N THR A 24 29.39 45.97 -42.69
CA THR A 24 30.60 46.38 -43.42
C THR A 24 30.99 47.77 -42.98
N CYS A 25 32.31 48.02 -42.86
CA CYS A 25 32.82 49.33 -42.64
C CYS A 25 33.51 49.84 -43.90
N ARG A 26 33.10 50.99 -44.38
CA ARG A 26 33.74 51.67 -45.51
C ARG A 26 34.82 52.62 -44.99
N VAL A 27 36.00 52.42 -45.49
CA VAL A 27 37.19 53.21 -45.12
C VAL A 27 37.70 53.96 -46.32
N LEU A 28 37.77 55.28 -46.22
CA LEU A 28 38.37 56.11 -47.21
C LEU A 28 39.80 56.43 -46.77
N LEU A 29 40.77 56.02 -47.60
CA LEU A 29 42.16 56.44 -47.46
C LEU A 29 42.50 57.46 -48.50
N GLU A 30 42.75 58.69 -48.05
CA GLU A 30 43.22 59.83 -48.87
C GLU A 30 44.71 59.96 -48.59
N VAL A 31 45.46 60.14 -49.67
CA VAL A 31 46.88 60.42 -49.58
C VAL A 31 47.15 61.68 -50.31
N THR A 32 47.57 62.74 -49.63
CA THR A 32 47.84 64.07 -50.18
C THR A 32 49.34 64.23 -50.35
N ASP A 33 49.75 64.74 -51.52
CA ASP A 33 51.10 65.21 -51.77
C ASP A 33 51.25 66.58 -51.15
N ASN A 34 52.19 66.75 -50.26
CA ASN A 34 52.45 68.04 -49.58
C ASN A 34 53.34 68.98 -50.39
N ASN A 35 53.75 68.56 -51.59
CA ASN A 35 54.67 69.34 -52.47
C ASN A 35 56.05 69.64 -51.89
N ASP A 36 56.44 68.89 -50.86
CA ASP A 36 57.77 68.98 -50.20
C ASP A 36 58.55 67.66 -50.26
N GLY A 37 58.07 66.71 -51.08
CA GLY A 37 58.59 65.35 -51.18
C GLY A 37 58.02 64.39 -50.14
N THR A 38 57.00 64.79 -49.38
CA THR A 38 56.31 63.96 -48.44
C THR A 38 54.85 63.71 -48.76
N LEU A 39 54.31 62.65 -48.28
CA LEU A 39 52.87 62.30 -48.44
C LEU A 39 52.24 62.23 -47.01
N THR A 40 51.00 62.79 -46.95
CA THR A 40 50.22 62.68 -45.69
C THR A 40 49.03 61.77 -45.95
N PRO A 41 48.92 60.61 -45.27
CA PRO A 41 47.77 59.76 -45.31
C PRO A 41 46.69 60.25 -44.35
N ARG A 42 45.44 60.21 -44.79
CA ARG A 42 44.24 60.47 -44.00
C ARG A 42 43.27 59.29 -44.15
N VAL A 43 42.92 58.67 -43.00
CA VAL A 43 41.93 57.61 -42.95
C VAL A 43 40.62 58.17 -42.43
N THR A 44 39.53 57.95 -43.18
CA THR A 44 38.20 58.35 -42.78
C THR A 44 37.30 57.11 -42.78
N TYR A 45 36.76 56.81 -41.63
CA TYR A 45 35.73 55.77 -41.52
C TYR A 45 34.36 56.36 -41.79
N ARG A 46 33.56 55.78 -42.69
CA ARG A 46 32.26 56.32 -43.13
C ARG A 46 31.08 55.67 -42.43
N ASP A 47 31.24 54.44 -41.95
CA ASP A 47 30.18 53.64 -41.27
C ASP A 47 30.84 52.54 -40.42
N GLY A 48 30.08 51.87 -39.55
CA GLY A 48 30.52 50.72 -38.77
C GLY A 48 31.58 51.02 -37.72
N THR A 49 31.65 52.24 -37.16
CA THR A 49 32.65 52.59 -36.13
C THR A 49 32.00 53.00 -34.80
N GLU A 50 32.60 52.58 -33.72
CA GLU A 50 32.35 53.06 -32.36
C GLU A 50 33.64 53.65 -31.76
N ASN A 51 33.57 54.88 -31.25
CA ASN A 51 34.73 55.57 -30.65
C ASN A 51 35.98 55.61 -31.59
N GLY A 52 35.80 55.75 -32.90
CA GLY A 52 36.87 55.81 -33.90
C GLY A 52 37.53 54.46 -34.21
N LYS A 53 36.93 53.37 -33.85
CA LYS A 53 37.40 52.00 -34.16
C LYS A 53 36.33 51.26 -34.95
N ILE A 54 36.74 50.37 -35.86
CA ILE A 54 35.87 49.42 -36.51
C ILE A 54 35.50 48.34 -35.48
N VAL A 55 34.19 48.14 -35.25
CA VAL A 55 33.71 47.18 -34.28
C VAL A 55 32.73 46.25 -34.99
N PHE A 56 32.97 44.96 -34.89
CA PHE A 56 32.02 43.89 -35.26
C PHE A 56 31.46 43.28 -33.99
N HIS A 57 30.14 43.16 -33.91
CA HIS A 57 29.46 42.63 -32.75
C HIS A 57 29.07 41.18 -33.02
N ASN A 58 29.42 40.28 -32.12
CA ASN A 58 29.00 38.90 -32.11
C ASN A 58 28.28 38.59 -30.81
N THR A 59 27.30 37.74 -30.85
CA THR A 59 26.68 37.13 -29.65
C THR A 59 27.07 35.69 -29.58
N HIS A 60 27.11 35.19 -28.35
CA HIS A 60 27.27 33.75 -28.08
C HIS A 60 25.95 33.22 -27.50
N ASP A 61 25.29 32.35 -28.22
CA ASP A 61 24.11 31.64 -27.74
C ASP A 61 24.50 30.19 -27.47
N LYS A 62 24.12 29.65 -26.29
CA LYS A 62 24.25 28.22 -26.05
C LYS A 62 23.43 27.47 -27.10
N VAL A 63 23.96 26.36 -27.64
CA VAL A 63 23.25 25.52 -28.60
C VAL A 63 21.98 24.95 -27.98
N LYS A 64 22.02 24.60 -26.71
CA LYS A 64 20.88 24.08 -25.97
C LYS A 64 20.77 24.74 -24.61
N THR A 65 19.54 25.15 -24.28
CA THR A 65 19.15 25.66 -22.96
C THR A 65 17.91 24.95 -22.48
N ILE A 66 17.58 25.09 -21.22
CA ILE A 66 16.33 24.62 -20.63
C ILE A 66 15.71 25.75 -19.81
N GLY A 67 14.41 25.95 -19.92
CA GLY A 67 13.64 26.92 -19.15
C GLY A 67 12.34 26.34 -18.62
N THR A 68 11.66 27.09 -17.76
CA THR A 68 10.29 26.73 -17.36
C THR A 68 9.31 27.00 -18.51
N VAL A 69 8.12 26.42 -18.46
CA VAL A 69 7.07 26.70 -19.47
C VAL A 69 6.67 28.17 -19.45
N ALA A 70 6.67 28.84 -18.29
CA ALA A 70 6.35 30.25 -18.16
C ALA A 70 7.48 31.15 -18.67
N GLU A 71 8.72 30.78 -18.51
CA GLU A 71 9.92 31.54 -18.86
C GLU A 71 10.92 30.65 -19.64
N PRO A 72 10.57 30.27 -20.89
CA PRO A 72 11.40 29.32 -21.65
C PRO A 72 12.74 29.87 -22.11
N ASN A 73 12.94 31.20 -22.02
CA ASN A 73 14.18 31.87 -22.38
C ASN A 73 15.13 32.12 -21.20
N VAL A 74 14.68 31.85 -19.98
CA VAL A 74 15.53 31.91 -18.78
C VAL A 74 16.19 30.55 -18.62
N ASP A 75 17.52 30.51 -18.83
CA ASP A 75 18.29 29.27 -18.77
C ASP A 75 18.48 28.81 -17.32
N ILE A 76 17.92 27.65 -16.99
CA ILE A 76 18.04 26.97 -15.70
C ILE A 76 18.93 25.73 -15.78
N ASP A 77 19.82 25.65 -16.78
CA ASP A 77 20.86 24.62 -16.85
C ASP A 77 21.70 24.63 -15.56
N GLY A 78 21.99 23.45 -15.03
CA GLY A 78 22.70 23.29 -13.75
C GLY A 78 21.79 23.32 -12.51
N GLN A 79 20.51 23.63 -12.62
CA GLN A 79 19.61 23.76 -11.48
C GLN A 79 18.79 22.48 -11.20
N LEU A 80 18.04 22.49 -10.09
CA LEU A 80 17.10 21.42 -9.75
C LEU A 80 15.85 21.52 -10.62
N LEU A 81 15.28 20.36 -10.98
CA LEU A 81 13.99 20.21 -11.67
C LEU A 81 13.00 19.46 -10.77
N SER A 82 11.72 19.81 -10.85
CA SER A 82 10.61 19.14 -10.17
C SER A 82 10.17 17.89 -10.92
N VAL A 83 9.97 16.80 -10.22
CA VAL A 83 9.20 15.66 -10.75
C VAL A 83 7.74 16.08 -10.91
N GLY A 84 7.15 15.70 -12.03
CA GLY A 84 5.76 16.01 -12.39
C GLY A 84 5.58 17.32 -13.16
N ASP A 85 6.57 18.23 -13.17
CA ASP A 85 6.49 19.51 -13.87
C ASP A 85 7.03 19.41 -15.30
N SER A 86 6.58 20.37 -16.16
CA SER A 86 7.01 20.46 -17.56
C SER A 86 8.01 21.60 -17.74
N TYR A 87 8.95 21.40 -18.65
CA TYR A 87 10.03 22.32 -19.00
C TYR A 87 10.15 22.43 -20.52
N VAL A 88 10.87 23.44 -21.00
CA VAL A 88 11.10 23.68 -22.42
C VAL A 88 12.60 23.66 -22.72
N TYR A 89 13.03 22.69 -23.50
CA TYR A 89 14.33 22.74 -24.15
C TYR A 89 14.27 23.69 -25.35
N THR A 90 15.20 24.62 -25.40
CA THR A 90 15.40 25.53 -26.57
C THR A 90 16.71 25.13 -27.22
N ILE A 91 16.61 24.69 -28.49
CA ILE A 91 17.75 24.22 -29.29
C ILE A 91 17.99 25.28 -30.36
N ASN A 92 19.07 26.04 -30.22
CA ASN A 92 19.43 27.16 -31.07
C ASN A 92 20.25 26.70 -32.27
N TRP A 93 19.97 27.25 -33.42
CA TRP A 93 20.71 27.01 -34.64
C TRP A 93 21.09 28.34 -35.34
N VAL A 94 22.19 28.30 -36.11
CA VAL A 94 22.66 29.41 -36.92
C VAL A 94 23.24 28.87 -38.24
N ASN A 95 22.80 29.40 -39.39
CA ASN A 95 23.36 29.00 -40.66
C ASN A 95 24.62 29.82 -40.98
N THR A 96 25.77 29.24 -40.72
CA THR A 96 27.11 29.79 -41.06
C THR A 96 27.75 29.04 -42.24
N GLU A 97 26.95 28.29 -43.03
CA GLU A 97 27.48 27.58 -44.20
C GLU A 97 27.96 28.59 -45.27
N ALA A 98 29.09 28.30 -45.90
CA ALA A 98 29.72 29.20 -46.83
C ALA A 98 30.25 28.47 -48.09
N ASP A 99 30.22 29.16 -49.21
CA ASP A 99 30.82 28.69 -50.45
C ASP A 99 32.38 28.69 -50.41
N ALA A 100 33.01 28.24 -51.47
CA ALA A 100 34.49 28.18 -51.56
C ALA A 100 35.17 29.59 -51.49
N ASN A 101 34.41 30.64 -51.71
CA ASN A 101 34.88 32.02 -51.64
C ASN A 101 34.65 32.68 -50.28
N GLY A 102 34.02 31.94 -49.36
CA GLY A 102 33.68 32.43 -48.01
C GLY A 102 32.40 33.26 -47.92
N ASN A 103 31.55 33.24 -48.94
CA ASN A 103 30.26 33.89 -48.86
C ASN A 103 29.24 32.92 -48.23
N LEU A 104 28.44 33.45 -47.31
CA LEU A 104 27.36 32.67 -46.71
C LEU A 104 26.34 32.21 -47.76
N VAL A 105 25.90 30.96 -47.66
CA VAL A 105 24.95 30.35 -48.57
C VAL A 105 23.75 29.76 -47.82
N PRO A 106 22.60 29.61 -48.45
CA PRO A 106 21.49 28.88 -47.87
C PRO A 106 21.90 27.41 -47.58
N ALA A 107 21.40 26.84 -46.49
CA ALA A 107 21.68 25.47 -46.11
C ALA A 107 20.47 24.81 -45.41
N SER A 108 20.34 23.53 -45.58
CA SER A 108 19.35 22.74 -44.82
C SER A 108 19.68 22.71 -43.36
N VAL A 109 18.68 22.92 -42.49
CA VAL A 109 18.83 22.81 -41.03
C VAL A 109 17.97 21.69 -40.50
N THR A 110 18.56 20.80 -39.73
CA THR A 110 17.87 19.72 -39.01
C THR A 110 18.32 19.71 -37.57
N VAL A 111 17.36 19.52 -36.65
CA VAL A 111 17.61 19.40 -35.20
C VAL A 111 17.14 18.03 -34.74
N THR A 112 17.93 17.36 -33.96
CA THR A 112 17.57 16.08 -33.31
C THR A 112 17.89 16.15 -31.82
N ASP A 113 17.02 15.57 -31.01
CA ASP A 113 17.23 15.42 -29.56
C ASP A 113 16.84 13.98 -29.19
N GLU A 114 17.59 13.35 -28.32
CA GLU A 114 17.23 12.05 -27.77
C GLU A 114 17.05 12.23 -26.26
N LEU A 115 15.77 12.22 -25.85
CA LEU A 115 15.43 12.52 -24.48
C LEU A 115 15.88 11.39 -23.54
N PRO A 116 16.55 11.70 -22.43
CA PRO A 116 17.00 10.70 -21.47
C PRO A 116 15.81 10.07 -20.73
N ALA A 117 16.07 8.96 -20.07
CA ALA A 117 15.06 8.30 -19.21
C ALA A 117 14.48 9.27 -18.18
N GLY A 118 13.16 9.21 -17.97
CA GLY A 118 12.45 10.11 -17.07
C GLY A 118 12.12 11.49 -17.63
N VAL A 119 12.49 11.77 -18.89
CA VAL A 119 12.10 12.98 -19.61
C VAL A 119 11.19 12.56 -20.77
N VAL A 120 9.94 12.97 -20.75
CA VAL A 120 8.92 12.57 -21.73
C VAL A 120 8.53 13.74 -22.63
N PHE A 121 8.55 13.52 -23.94
CA PHE A 121 8.09 14.50 -24.93
C PHE A 121 6.62 14.83 -24.73
N GLU A 122 6.27 16.13 -24.75
CA GLU A 122 4.88 16.61 -24.73
C GLU A 122 4.49 17.31 -26.03
N ALA A 123 5.27 18.30 -26.49
CA ALA A 123 4.94 19.10 -27.67
C ALA A 123 6.15 19.83 -28.25
N PHE A 124 6.07 20.22 -29.52
CA PHE A 124 6.89 21.29 -30.07
C PHE A 124 6.20 22.64 -29.84
N GLU A 125 6.99 23.68 -29.62
CA GLU A 125 6.51 25.05 -29.39
C GLU A 125 7.26 26.09 -30.27
N GLY A 126 6.69 27.29 -30.37
CA GLY A 126 7.31 28.41 -31.07
C GLY A 126 7.18 28.37 -32.61
N GLU A 127 8.06 29.10 -33.30
CA GLU A 127 7.99 29.33 -34.73
C GLU A 127 8.07 28.05 -35.58
N TYR A 128 8.82 27.06 -35.14
CA TYR A 128 9.04 25.82 -35.90
C TYR A 128 8.24 24.63 -35.34
N ALA A 129 7.16 24.86 -34.60
CA ALA A 129 6.34 23.78 -34.01
C ALA A 129 5.74 22.86 -35.08
N ASP A 130 5.37 23.41 -36.27
CA ASP A 130 4.84 22.67 -37.42
C ASP A 130 5.88 21.86 -38.20
N LYS A 131 7.16 22.05 -37.91
CA LYS A 131 8.30 21.33 -38.53
C LYS A 131 8.81 20.19 -37.67
N GLY A 132 8.27 20.07 -36.46
CA GLY A 132 8.66 19.02 -35.50
C GLY A 132 7.95 17.70 -35.76
N ALA A 133 8.68 16.61 -35.55
CA ALA A 133 8.15 15.25 -35.49
C ALA A 133 8.82 14.50 -34.32
N ALA A 134 8.06 13.71 -33.58
CA ALA A 134 8.61 12.87 -32.52
C ALA A 134 8.35 11.40 -32.81
N SER A 135 9.38 10.58 -32.67
CA SER A 135 9.28 9.12 -32.69
C SER A 135 9.66 8.61 -31.29
N GLY A 136 8.64 8.41 -30.43
CA GLY A 136 8.87 8.09 -29.03
C GLY A 136 9.64 9.18 -28.30
N GLN A 137 10.82 8.87 -27.80
CA GLN A 137 11.71 9.77 -27.05
C GLN A 137 12.69 10.57 -27.92
N SER A 138 12.53 10.54 -29.24
CA SER A 138 13.44 11.20 -30.18
C SER A 138 12.71 12.31 -30.96
N PRO A 139 12.51 13.51 -30.38
CA PRO A 139 12.01 14.65 -31.13
C PRO A 139 13.04 15.13 -32.15
N SER A 140 12.54 15.50 -33.33
CA SER A 140 13.36 16.03 -34.43
C SER A 140 12.62 17.14 -35.17
N GLY A 141 13.34 18.11 -35.70
CA GLY A 141 12.82 19.19 -36.53
C GLY A 141 13.58 19.27 -37.85
N ASN A 142 12.88 19.12 -38.98
CA ASN A 142 13.45 19.37 -40.30
C ASN A 142 12.96 20.75 -40.78
N LEU A 143 13.82 21.74 -40.64
CA LEU A 143 13.48 23.13 -40.95
C LEU A 143 13.61 23.45 -42.45
N GLY A 144 14.13 22.52 -43.26
CA GLY A 144 14.41 22.72 -44.67
C GLY A 144 15.57 23.69 -44.93
N GLU A 145 15.60 24.27 -46.14
CA GLU A 145 16.63 25.23 -46.51
C GLU A 145 16.39 26.57 -45.79
N GLN A 146 17.39 27.02 -45.05
CA GLN A 146 17.37 28.28 -44.31
C GLN A 146 18.28 29.31 -44.98
N PRO A 147 17.90 30.60 -44.99
CA PRO A 147 18.69 31.65 -45.65
C PRO A 147 20.11 31.75 -45.10
N ALA A 148 21.01 32.27 -45.92
CA ALA A 148 22.40 32.56 -45.52
C ALA A 148 22.46 33.47 -44.30
N GLY A 149 23.19 33.06 -43.25
CA GLY A 149 23.37 33.80 -42.00
C GLY A 149 22.14 33.88 -41.08
N SER A 150 21.04 33.22 -41.43
CA SER A 150 19.86 33.17 -40.59
C SER A 150 20.10 32.33 -39.33
N HIS A 151 19.28 32.56 -38.32
CA HIS A 151 19.32 31.84 -37.04
C HIS A 151 17.89 31.69 -36.49
N GLY A 152 17.73 30.77 -35.54
CA GLY A 152 16.46 30.53 -34.89
C GLY A 152 16.57 29.48 -33.80
N SER A 153 15.43 29.02 -33.30
CA SER A 153 15.39 27.96 -32.26
C SER A 153 14.22 27.03 -32.46
N VAL A 154 14.47 25.73 -32.17
CA VAL A 154 13.42 24.72 -32.00
C VAL A 154 13.16 24.55 -30.52
N ARG A 155 11.89 24.60 -30.13
CA ARG A 155 11.47 24.40 -28.73
C ARG A 155 10.76 23.07 -28.56
N VAL A 156 11.18 22.32 -27.54
CA VAL A 156 10.64 21.02 -27.21
C VAL A 156 10.15 21.06 -25.75
N ARG A 157 8.82 21.02 -25.56
CA ARG A 157 8.25 20.88 -24.23
C ARG A 157 8.30 19.43 -23.81
N VAL A 158 8.77 19.20 -22.58
CA VAL A 158 8.96 17.89 -21.97
C VAL A 158 8.43 17.89 -20.54
N LYS A 159 8.10 16.70 -20.02
CA LYS A 159 7.71 16.48 -18.63
C LYS A 159 8.75 15.62 -17.93
N ILE A 160 9.11 15.99 -16.70
CA ILE A 160 9.95 15.16 -15.82
C ILE A 160 9.04 14.18 -15.09
N THR A 161 9.31 12.88 -15.21
CA THR A 161 8.50 11.81 -14.58
C THR A 161 9.23 11.18 -13.41
N GLU A 162 8.53 10.33 -12.66
CA GLU A 162 9.12 9.52 -11.55
C GLU A 162 10.31 8.69 -12.02
N ASP A 163 10.32 8.30 -13.29
CA ASP A 163 11.43 7.56 -13.91
C ASP A 163 12.76 8.33 -14.00
N ALA A 164 12.76 9.65 -13.74
CA ALA A 164 13.98 10.43 -13.65
C ALA A 164 14.80 10.12 -12.39
N VAL A 165 14.19 9.46 -11.39
CA VAL A 165 14.80 9.14 -10.10
C VAL A 165 14.98 7.63 -9.98
N LYS A 166 16.14 7.11 -10.37
CA LYS A 166 16.40 5.67 -10.47
C LYS A 166 17.57 5.17 -9.63
N ASP A 167 18.57 6.02 -9.38
CA ASP A 167 19.75 5.61 -8.63
C ASP A 167 19.43 5.48 -7.14
N ALA A 168 19.48 4.26 -6.61
CA ALA A 168 19.22 3.98 -5.20
C ALA A 168 20.26 4.63 -4.25
N GLN A 169 21.45 4.95 -4.74
CA GLN A 169 22.60 5.39 -3.93
C GLN A 169 22.78 6.91 -3.90
N SER A 170 22.19 7.67 -4.83
CA SER A 170 22.38 9.12 -4.93
C SER A 170 21.34 9.91 -4.12
N ALA A 171 21.73 11.08 -3.61
CA ALA A 171 20.82 12.05 -2.99
C ALA A 171 19.99 12.81 -4.04
N VAL A 172 20.59 13.04 -5.21
CA VAL A 172 19.95 13.65 -6.37
C VAL A 172 20.33 12.86 -7.62
N ASP A 173 19.42 12.72 -8.56
CA ASP A 173 19.69 12.13 -9.86
C ASP A 173 20.02 13.21 -10.89
N THR A 174 20.83 12.86 -11.90
CA THR A 174 21.31 13.79 -12.92
C THR A 174 20.61 13.52 -14.24
N ILE A 175 20.06 14.57 -14.86
CA ILE A 175 19.49 14.54 -16.20
C ILE A 175 20.48 15.23 -17.14
N ASN A 176 21.13 14.46 -18.00
CA ASN A 176 21.97 14.96 -19.10
C ASN A 176 21.17 14.80 -20.40
N ASN A 177 20.89 15.92 -21.07
CA ASN A 177 20.19 15.91 -22.33
C ASN A 177 21.00 16.60 -23.43
N THR A 178 21.30 15.90 -24.52
CA THR A 178 22.15 16.39 -25.63
C THR A 178 21.35 16.43 -26.92
N ALA A 179 21.26 17.62 -27.51
CA ALA A 179 20.71 17.80 -28.85
C ALA A 179 21.80 17.97 -29.89
N THR A 180 21.51 17.56 -31.14
CA THR A 180 22.39 17.76 -32.29
C THR A 180 21.68 18.65 -33.31
N VAL A 181 22.41 19.64 -33.78
CA VAL A 181 21.99 20.54 -34.88
C VAL A 181 22.87 20.24 -36.09
N TRP A 182 22.23 20.03 -37.25
CA TRP A 182 22.89 19.88 -38.54
C TRP A 182 22.61 21.11 -39.39
N VAL A 183 23.65 21.69 -39.97
CA VAL A 183 23.57 22.79 -40.93
C VAL A 183 24.36 22.38 -42.17
N GLY A 184 23.70 22.13 -43.27
CA GLY A 184 24.32 21.50 -44.44
C GLY A 184 24.95 20.17 -44.10
N ASN A 185 26.27 20.07 -44.21
CA ASN A 185 27.06 18.88 -43.92
C ASN A 185 27.79 18.96 -42.56
N LYS A 186 27.58 20.00 -41.78
CA LYS A 186 28.22 20.20 -40.45
C LYS A 186 27.22 19.95 -39.35
N SER A 187 27.70 19.43 -38.21
CA SER A 187 26.90 19.31 -37.01
C SER A 187 27.61 19.87 -35.80
N TYR A 188 26.84 20.29 -34.82
CA TYR A 188 27.27 20.72 -33.51
C TYR A 188 26.26 20.28 -32.47
N THR A 189 26.69 20.15 -31.22
CA THR A 189 25.86 19.62 -30.12
C THR A 189 25.76 20.62 -28.98
N GLY A 190 24.67 20.54 -28.26
CA GLY A 190 24.50 21.24 -26.99
C GLY A 190 23.94 20.31 -25.93
N THR A 191 24.47 20.40 -24.74
CA THR A 191 24.05 19.59 -23.60
C THR A 191 23.59 20.47 -22.45
N THR A 192 22.49 20.08 -21.82
CA THR A 192 22.07 20.60 -20.52
C THR A 192 22.26 19.52 -19.45
N THR A 193 22.64 19.94 -18.25
CA THR A 193 22.80 19.06 -17.08
C THR A 193 21.97 19.60 -15.93
N ASN A 194 20.94 18.88 -15.54
CA ASN A 194 20.07 19.27 -14.43
C ASN A 194 19.99 18.16 -13.39
N TYR A 195 19.45 18.47 -12.22
CA TYR A 195 19.39 17.56 -11.09
C TYR A 195 17.95 17.42 -10.59
N VAL A 196 17.57 16.22 -10.14
CA VAL A 196 16.25 15.93 -9.57
C VAL A 196 16.47 15.47 -8.12
N PRO A 197 15.91 16.19 -7.13
CA PRO A 197 16.03 15.77 -5.74
C PRO A 197 15.19 14.51 -5.51
N LYS A 198 15.80 13.56 -4.81
CA LYS A 198 15.22 12.25 -4.56
C LYS A 198 14.58 12.18 -3.20
N LYS A 199 13.44 11.48 -3.13
CA LYS A 199 12.87 10.98 -1.90
C LYS A 199 12.83 9.47 -1.94
N SER A 200 13.28 8.83 -0.87
CA SER A 200 13.16 7.40 -0.66
C SER A 200 12.57 7.11 0.71
N GLU A 201 12.00 5.94 0.82
CA GLU A 201 11.51 5.39 2.06
C GLU A 201 12.24 4.07 2.33
N SER A 202 12.50 3.76 3.58
CA SER A 202 12.96 2.45 4.03
C SER A 202 12.15 2.00 5.22
N ASP A 203 11.55 0.82 5.12
CA ASP A 203 10.98 0.10 6.25
C ASP A 203 12.08 -0.72 6.92
N ALA A 204 12.38 -0.41 8.18
CA ALA A 204 13.37 -1.16 8.96
C ALA A 204 12.87 -2.58 9.33
N GLN A 205 11.59 -2.88 9.12
CA GLN A 205 10.93 -4.10 9.60
C GLN A 205 10.57 -5.08 8.47
N ASP A 206 10.42 -4.65 7.23
CA ASP A 206 9.98 -5.54 6.15
C ASP A 206 11.08 -5.96 5.18
N SER A 207 11.89 -6.94 5.61
CA SER A 207 12.72 -7.73 4.69
C SER A 207 11.94 -8.82 3.95
N SER A 208 10.63 -8.98 4.21
CA SER A 208 9.82 -10.10 3.71
C SER A 208 8.96 -9.76 2.48
N GLY A 209 8.85 -8.49 2.09
CA GLY A 209 8.00 -8.05 0.98
C GLY A 209 6.49 -8.23 1.23
N SER A 210 6.07 -8.31 2.49
CA SER A 210 4.69 -8.61 2.87
C SER A 210 3.80 -7.38 3.02
N GLY A 211 4.29 -6.19 2.65
CA GLY A 211 3.60 -4.90 2.81
C GLY A 211 3.70 -4.35 4.24
N ILE A 212 3.45 -3.05 4.36
CA ILE A 212 3.56 -2.30 5.62
C ILE A 212 2.40 -2.63 6.54
N LYS A 213 2.68 -2.74 7.84
CA LYS A 213 1.74 -3.15 8.89
C LYS A 213 1.47 -2.01 9.86
N LEU A 214 0.41 -2.12 10.61
CA LEU A 214 0.13 -1.24 11.74
C LEU A 214 1.31 -1.24 12.73
N GLY A 215 1.81 -0.04 13.06
CA GLY A 215 2.90 0.16 14.01
C GLY A 215 4.30 0.08 13.42
N ASP A 216 4.46 -0.23 12.14
CA ASP A 216 5.76 -0.20 11.46
C ASP A 216 6.31 1.23 11.42
N GLU A 217 7.63 1.36 11.55
CA GLU A 217 8.32 2.65 11.45
C GLU A 217 8.95 2.80 10.06
N LEU A 218 8.54 3.84 9.35
CA LEU A 218 9.06 4.22 8.04
C LEU A 218 10.08 5.33 8.21
N THR A 219 11.23 5.21 7.55
CA THR A 219 12.26 6.25 7.52
C THR A 219 12.28 6.89 6.14
N TYR A 220 11.85 8.15 6.06
CA TYR A 220 11.97 8.95 4.84
C TYR A 220 13.31 9.63 4.75
N THR A 221 13.93 9.54 3.57
CA THR A 221 15.19 10.21 3.25
C THR A 221 14.97 11.14 2.06
N ILE A 222 15.32 12.43 2.21
CA ILE A 222 15.15 13.46 1.19
C ILE A 222 16.51 14.01 0.82
N GLY A 223 16.84 13.90 -0.46
CA GLY A 223 18.10 14.40 -1.01
C GLY A 223 18.03 15.88 -1.38
N TYR A 224 19.16 16.55 -1.27
CA TYR A 224 19.35 17.93 -1.71
C TYR A 224 20.72 18.14 -2.36
N LYS A 225 20.82 19.18 -3.18
CA LYS A 225 22.09 19.66 -3.76
C LYS A 225 22.04 21.18 -3.83
N ASN A 226 23.12 21.85 -3.37
CA ASN A 226 23.29 23.27 -3.65
C ASN A 226 23.75 23.43 -5.10
N THR A 227 22.89 23.94 -5.96
CA THR A 227 23.16 24.18 -7.38
C THR A 227 23.63 25.62 -7.67
N GLU A 228 23.78 26.46 -6.65
CA GLU A 228 24.34 27.81 -6.80
C GLU A 228 25.86 27.77 -6.93
N GLY A 229 26.42 28.79 -7.59
CA GLY A 229 27.88 28.96 -7.72
C GLY A 229 28.61 29.37 -6.42
N ALA A 230 27.87 29.56 -5.32
CA ALA A 230 28.36 29.96 -4.01
C ALA A 230 27.63 29.20 -2.89
N SER A 231 28.10 29.38 -1.64
CA SER A 231 27.37 28.86 -0.49
C SER A 231 25.96 29.45 -0.41
N ALA A 232 24.97 28.60 -0.24
CA ALA A 232 23.57 28.99 -0.17
C ALA A 232 22.81 28.32 0.99
N THR A 233 21.68 28.88 1.37
CA THR A 233 20.75 28.20 2.27
C THR A 233 19.93 27.19 1.46
N VAL A 234 19.87 25.94 1.93
CA VAL A 234 18.97 24.93 1.37
C VAL A 234 17.83 24.72 2.37
N LYS A 235 16.61 24.94 1.91
CA LYS A 235 15.38 24.68 2.67
C LYS A 235 14.69 23.45 2.12
N ILE A 236 14.38 22.49 2.98
CA ILE A 236 13.58 21.31 2.64
C ILE A 236 12.28 21.38 3.43
N THR A 237 11.17 21.10 2.77
CA THR A 237 9.86 21.01 3.40
C THR A 237 9.17 19.71 3.02
N ASP A 238 8.47 19.13 3.99
CA ASP A 238 7.69 17.92 3.83
C ASP A 238 6.46 18.00 4.73
N ALA A 239 5.56 17.02 4.65
CA ALA A 239 4.46 16.86 5.58
C ALA A 239 4.50 15.44 6.16
N VAL A 240 3.99 15.29 7.38
CA VAL A 240 3.73 13.96 7.92
C VAL A 240 2.68 13.28 7.03
N PRO A 241 2.96 12.14 6.40
CA PRO A 241 2.01 11.49 5.50
C PRO A 241 0.72 11.10 6.22
N ALA A 242 -0.41 11.22 5.51
CA ALA A 242 -1.68 10.73 6.03
C ALA A 242 -1.59 9.23 6.37
N GLY A 243 -2.20 8.82 7.48
CA GLY A 243 -2.11 7.44 7.96
C GLY A 243 -0.86 7.14 8.79
N THR A 244 -0.06 8.17 9.13
CA THR A 244 1.11 8.00 9.98
C THR A 244 1.16 9.06 11.10
N GLU A 245 1.93 8.78 12.14
CA GLU A 245 2.30 9.76 13.17
C GLU A 245 3.81 10.03 13.11
N PHE A 246 4.20 11.29 13.37
CA PHE A 246 5.60 11.68 13.44
C PHE A 246 6.26 11.07 14.67
N VAL A 247 7.43 10.44 14.47
CA VAL A 247 8.24 9.86 15.56
C VAL A 247 9.38 10.81 15.91
N GLU A 248 10.31 11.04 14.99
CA GLU A 248 11.50 11.86 15.23
C GLU A 248 12.14 12.37 13.93
N PHE A 249 12.92 13.43 14.03
CA PHE A 249 13.91 13.76 13.00
C PHE A 249 15.14 12.87 13.19
N ALA A 250 15.73 12.42 12.08
CA ALA A 250 16.85 11.50 12.07
C ALA A 250 18.02 12.02 11.21
N GLY A 251 19.16 11.35 11.28
CA GLY A 251 20.37 11.70 10.52
C GLY A 251 21.08 12.97 10.99
N ASP A 252 22.06 13.41 10.21
CA ASP A 252 23.02 14.48 10.60
C ASP A 252 22.38 15.86 10.78
N HIS A 253 21.21 16.11 10.20
CA HIS A 253 20.51 17.40 10.20
C HIS A 253 19.26 17.44 11.10
N ALA A 254 19.08 16.47 11.99
CA ALA A 254 17.94 16.43 12.90
C ALA A 254 17.84 17.66 13.81
N ASN A 255 18.97 18.22 14.21
CA ASN A 255 19.08 19.37 15.12
C ASN A 255 18.69 20.73 14.50
N VAL A 256 18.56 20.83 13.19
CA VAL A 256 18.12 22.04 12.45
C VAL A 256 16.74 21.88 11.82
N ALA A 257 16.05 20.83 12.20
CA ALA A 257 14.70 20.50 11.74
C ALA A 257 13.64 21.02 12.73
N SER A 258 12.45 21.30 12.21
CA SER A 258 11.29 21.69 13.01
C SER A 258 10.02 21.10 12.44
N LYS A 259 9.04 20.81 13.31
CA LYS A 259 7.68 20.40 12.97
C LYS A 259 6.71 21.42 13.56
N ASP A 260 5.77 21.90 12.74
CA ASP A 260 4.68 22.75 13.21
C ASP A 260 3.48 21.94 13.71
N ASN A 261 2.43 22.65 14.16
CA ASN A 261 1.22 22.02 14.68
C ASN A 261 0.37 21.34 13.61
N ASP A 262 0.53 21.74 12.35
CA ASP A 262 -0.21 21.19 11.20
C ASP A 262 0.50 19.96 10.59
N GLY A 263 1.64 19.55 11.18
CA GLY A 263 2.42 18.40 10.72
C GLY A 263 3.42 18.73 9.62
N ASN A 264 3.64 20.01 9.28
CA ASN A 264 4.65 20.38 8.28
C ASN A 264 6.05 20.29 8.90
N LEU A 265 6.93 19.64 8.17
CA LEU A 265 8.34 19.43 8.52
C LEU A 265 9.21 20.41 7.73
N THR A 266 10.17 21.04 8.39
CA THR A 266 11.09 22.00 7.73
C THR A 266 12.52 21.79 8.23
N TRP A 267 13.46 21.72 7.31
CA TRP A 267 14.90 21.83 7.54
C TRP A 267 15.41 23.10 6.89
N THR A 268 16.25 23.85 7.60
CA THR A 268 16.92 25.05 7.09
C THR A 268 18.44 24.89 7.25
N LEU A 269 19.09 24.49 6.16
CA LEU A 269 20.53 24.23 6.13
C LEU A 269 21.26 25.48 5.67
N ALA A 270 21.81 26.24 6.59
CA ALA A 270 22.54 27.47 6.28
C ALA A 270 23.95 27.18 5.76
N GLY A 271 24.40 27.97 4.77
CA GLY A 271 25.79 27.95 4.31
C GLY A 271 26.23 26.64 3.65
N VAL A 272 25.35 25.93 2.99
CA VAL A 272 25.71 24.73 2.23
C VAL A 272 26.67 25.15 1.09
N PRO A 273 27.87 24.56 0.98
CA PRO A 273 28.82 24.93 -0.06
C PRO A 273 28.32 24.68 -1.48
N ALA A 274 28.81 25.43 -2.46
CA ALA A 274 28.51 25.22 -3.88
C ALA A 274 28.75 23.78 -4.31
N GLY A 275 27.81 23.20 -5.03
CA GLY A 275 27.85 21.82 -5.54
C GLY A 275 27.69 20.72 -4.46
N LYS A 276 27.63 21.08 -3.18
CA LYS A 276 27.48 20.10 -2.08
C LYS A 276 26.07 19.49 -2.11
N GLU A 277 26.03 18.16 -2.02
CA GLU A 277 24.82 17.37 -1.85
C GLU A 277 24.79 16.65 -0.51
N GLY A 278 23.61 16.22 -0.07
CA GLY A 278 23.38 15.49 1.15
C GLY A 278 21.93 15.11 1.32
N THR A 279 21.57 14.60 2.49
CA THR A 279 20.21 14.14 2.81
C THR A 279 19.74 14.66 4.15
N VAL A 280 18.42 14.76 4.31
CA VAL A 280 17.73 14.91 5.60
C VAL A 280 16.80 13.72 5.80
N GLN A 281 16.51 13.39 7.06
CA GLN A 281 15.71 12.22 7.40
C GLN A 281 14.69 12.51 8.50
N PHE A 282 13.57 11.79 8.46
CA PHE A 282 12.61 11.72 9.55
C PHE A 282 11.95 10.36 9.59
N LYS A 283 11.39 9.99 10.76
CA LYS A 283 10.67 8.75 10.96
C LYS A 283 9.22 9.01 11.28
N VAL A 284 8.38 8.15 10.79
CA VAL A 284 6.94 8.09 11.10
C VAL A 284 6.56 6.67 11.48
N ARG A 285 5.44 6.52 12.21
CA ARG A 285 4.84 5.23 12.54
C ARG A 285 3.49 5.10 11.88
N VAL A 286 3.21 3.95 11.28
CA VAL A 286 1.93 3.63 10.65
C VAL A 286 0.84 3.51 11.71
N THR A 287 -0.25 4.27 11.56
CA THR A 287 -1.40 4.28 12.46
C THR A 287 -2.63 3.65 11.81
N GLU A 288 -3.68 3.45 12.59
CA GLU A 288 -4.97 2.99 12.09
C GLU A 288 -5.59 3.90 11.03
N ASP A 289 -5.19 5.18 10.98
CA ASP A 289 -5.67 6.15 9.98
C ASP A 289 -5.18 5.82 8.55
N ALA A 290 -4.16 4.98 8.39
CA ALA A 290 -3.76 4.42 7.11
C ALA A 290 -4.84 3.52 6.49
N PHE A 291 -5.81 3.06 7.30
CA PHE A 291 -6.90 2.20 6.88
C PHE A 291 -8.16 3.04 6.73
N LYS A 292 -8.76 3.01 5.56
CA LYS A 292 -10.01 3.73 5.31
C LYS A 292 -11.15 3.13 6.13
N SER A 293 -12.12 3.95 6.48
CA SER A 293 -13.35 3.50 7.12
C SER A 293 -13.94 2.31 6.34
N GLY A 294 -14.14 1.17 7.01
CA GLY A 294 -14.58 -0.07 6.41
C GLY A 294 -13.47 -1.10 6.17
N GLY A 295 -12.24 -0.87 6.65
CA GLY A 295 -11.14 -1.83 6.61
C GLY A 295 -10.46 -1.98 5.25
N ALA A 296 -10.61 -1.01 4.34
CA ALA A 296 -9.84 -0.97 3.12
C ALA A 296 -8.50 -0.26 3.38
N SER A 297 -7.39 -0.88 2.98
CA SER A 297 -6.07 -0.25 3.04
C SER A 297 -5.99 0.97 2.13
N GLY A 298 -5.27 1.98 2.55
CA GLY A 298 -4.89 3.13 1.74
C GLY A 298 -3.40 3.10 1.43
N ASP A 299 -3.01 3.80 0.37
CA ASP A 299 -1.60 4.03 0.09
C ASP A 299 -1.09 5.17 0.99
N ILE A 300 0.08 4.99 1.60
CA ILE A 300 0.83 6.06 2.26
C ILE A 300 1.69 6.72 1.20
N SER A 301 1.25 7.90 0.71
CA SER A 301 1.98 8.65 -0.30
C SER A 301 2.63 9.88 0.29
N ASN A 302 3.89 10.15 -0.10
CA ASN A 302 4.63 11.29 0.40
C ASN A 302 5.57 11.90 -0.64
N GLN A 303 5.57 13.24 -0.74
CA GLN A 303 6.40 14.04 -1.65
C GLN A 303 6.93 15.27 -0.93
N ALA A 304 8.22 15.52 -1.03
CA ALA A 304 8.89 16.68 -0.42
C ALA A 304 9.16 17.79 -1.44
N SER A 305 9.56 18.97 -0.93
CA SER A 305 10.04 20.08 -1.75
C SER A 305 11.40 20.57 -1.25
N VAL A 306 12.26 20.96 -2.19
CA VAL A 306 13.61 21.47 -1.95
C VAL A 306 13.75 22.85 -2.59
N THR A 307 14.27 23.82 -1.82
CA THR A 307 14.55 25.18 -2.27
C THR A 307 16.03 25.48 -2.05
N VAL A 308 16.72 26.02 -3.04
CA VAL A 308 18.13 26.42 -2.96
C VAL A 308 18.22 27.92 -3.17
N GLY A 309 18.77 28.63 -2.18
CA GLY A 309 18.89 30.09 -2.23
C GLY A 309 17.53 30.77 -2.37
N ASN A 310 17.38 31.56 -3.42
CA ASN A 310 16.14 32.26 -3.77
C ASN A 310 15.37 31.60 -4.94
N ASN A 311 15.81 30.42 -5.40
CA ASN A 311 15.15 29.73 -6.50
C ASN A 311 13.76 29.23 -6.09
N PRO A 312 12.84 28.99 -7.03
CA PRO A 312 11.59 28.34 -6.74
C PRO A 312 11.79 26.96 -6.09
N ALA A 313 10.85 26.55 -5.25
CA ALA A 313 10.84 25.22 -4.68
C ALA A 313 10.60 24.18 -5.77
N VAL A 314 11.36 23.10 -5.76
CA VAL A 314 11.21 21.94 -6.65
C VAL A 314 10.75 20.72 -5.86
N LYS A 315 9.94 19.87 -6.49
CA LYS A 315 9.38 18.66 -5.89
C LYS A 315 10.28 17.46 -6.13
N THR A 316 10.37 16.58 -5.15
CA THR A 316 10.97 15.25 -5.29
C THR A 316 10.04 14.31 -6.08
N ASN A 317 10.46 13.07 -6.32
CA ASN A 317 9.53 11.99 -6.61
C ASN A 317 8.59 11.74 -5.43
N THR A 318 7.49 11.03 -5.71
CA THR A 318 6.54 10.54 -4.70
C THR A 318 6.93 9.13 -4.27
N THR A 319 7.06 8.88 -2.97
CA THR A 319 7.07 7.51 -2.42
C THR A 319 5.62 7.06 -2.22
N THR A 320 5.33 5.79 -2.46
CA THR A 320 3.99 5.21 -2.27
C THR A 320 4.13 3.79 -1.73
N ASP A 321 3.58 3.59 -0.53
CA ASP A 321 3.67 2.34 0.20
C ASP A 321 2.26 1.80 0.45
N GLN A 322 2.05 0.51 0.17
CA GLN A 322 0.77 -0.15 0.41
C GLN A 322 0.73 -0.75 1.80
N VAL A 323 -0.30 -0.43 2.56
CA VAL A 323 -0.55 -1.02 3.87
C VAL A 323 -1.28 -2.34 3.71
N SER A 324 -0.80 -3.38 4.39
CA SER A 324 -1.32 -4.74 4.24
C SER A 324 -2.57 -4.96 5.08
N ASP A 325 -3.69 -5.33 4.43
CA ASP A 325 -4.90 -5.81 5.09
C ASP A 325 -4.73 -7.23 5.62
N GLY A 326 -5.19 -7.44 6.85
CA GLY A 326 -5.33 -8.75 7.47
C GLY A 326 -6.80 -9.17 7.58
N ARG A 327 -7.00 -10.45 7.86
CA ARG A 327 -8.34 -11.03 8.06
C ARG A 327 -8.37 -11.84 9.35
N LEU A 328 -9.34 -11.53 10.20
CA LEU A 328 -9.66 -12.28 11.40
C LEU A 328 -10.98 -13.02 11.19
N THR A 329 -10.92 -14.35 10.99
CA THR A 329 -12.11 -15.18 10.84
C THR A 329 -12.47 -15.83 12.16
N LEU A 330 -13.62 -15.45 12.70
CA LEU A 330 -14.22 -16.05 13.90
C LEU A 330 -15.22 -17.14 13.49
N SER A 331 -15.12 -18.31 14.12
CA SER A 331 -15.99 -19.45 13.84
C SER A 331 -16.49 -20.14 15.10
N LYS A 332 -17.70 -20.74 15.03
CA LYS A 332 -18.30 -21.50 16.14
C LYS A 332 -18.61 -22.93 15.72
N THR A 333 -18.12 -23.87 16.51
CA THR A 333 -18.45 -25.30 16.41
C THR A 333 -19.17 -25.74 17.67
N VAL A 334 -20.15 -26.63 17.50
CA VAL A 334 -20.82 -27.33 18.60
C VAL A 334 -20.72 -28.83 18.33
N THR A 335 -20.32 -29.58 19.32
CA THR A 335 -20.30 -31.06 19.29
C THR A 335 -21.19 -31.62 20.39
N ALA A 336 -21.69 -32.81 20.20
CA ALA A 336 -22.44 -33.56 21.20
C ALA A 336 -22.12 -35.06 21.06
N ALA A 337 -22.38 -35.84 22.09
CA ALA A 337 -22.24 -37.30 22.02
C ALA A 337 -23.26 -37.90 21.04
N GLU A 338 -22.97 -39.07 20.52
CA GLU A 338 -23.83 -39.78 19.61
C GLU A 338 -25.26 -39.98 20.21
N GLY A 339 -26.25 -39.69 19.41
CA GLY A 339 -27.65 -39.74 19.83
C GLY A 339 -28.13 -38.50 20.61
N ILE A 340 -27.28 -37.50 20.85
CA ILE A 340 -27.68 -36.25 21.48
C ILE A 340 -27.65 -35.14 20.44
N THR A 341 -28.78 -34.43 20.28
CA THR A 341 -28.89 -33.26 19.40
C THR A 341 -28.79 -32.01 20.24
N ALA A 342 -27.77 -31.19 19.97
CA ALA A 342 -27.59 -29.90 20.64
C ALA A 342 -28.69 -28.91 20.17
N PRO A 343 -29.25 -28.09 21.08
CA PRO A 343 -30.13 -27.01 20.72
C PRO A 343 -29.48 -25.99 19.80
N ASN A 344 -30.23 -25.41 18.88
CA ASN A 344 -29.77 -24.36 17.98
C ASN A 344 -29.67 -23.01 18.72
N LYS A 345 -28.67 -22.87 19.60
CA LYS A 345 -28.38 -21.67 20.40
C LYS A 345 -27.41 -20.74 19.65
N ALA A 346 -27.56 -19.43 19.81
CA ALA A 346 -26.56 -18.45 19.43
C ALA A 346 -25.62 -18.19 20.61
N PHE A 347 -24.33 -18.06 20.33
CA PHE A 347 -23.28 -17.76 21.29
C PHE A 347 -22.76 -16.36 21.03
N THR A 348 -22.53 -15.57 22.08
CA THR A 348 -22.10 -14.17 21.99
C THR A 348 -20.60 -14.08 22.13
N PHE A 349 -19.94 -13.40 21.17
CA PHE A 349 -18.51 -13.18 21.15
C PHE A 349 -18.22 -11.69 21.23
N LYS A 350 -17.46 -11.26 22.25
CA LYS A 350 -16.93 -9.90 22.34
C LYS A 350 -15.57 -9.85 21.65
N VAL A 351 -15.40 -8.90 20.74
CA VAL A 351 -14.16 -8.72 19.98
C VAL A 351 -13.45 -7.47 20.47
N LEU A 352 -12.31 -7.64 21.10
CA LEU A 352 -11.43 -6.56 21.56
C LEU A 352 -10.27 -6.46 20.59
N LEU A 353 -10.00 -5.26 20.09
CA LEU A 353 -8.95 -4.97 19.11
C LEU A 353 -8.01 -3.93 19.72
N TYR A 354 -6.71 -4.13 19.54
CA TYR A 354 -5.67 -3.26 20.09
C TYR A 354 -4.66 -2.90 19.02
N GLN A 355 -3.97 -1.78 19.22
CA GLN A 355 -2.84 -1.36 18.40
C GLN A 355 -1.67 -2.35 18.51
N ALA A 356 -0.59 -2.09 17.78
CA ALA A 356 0.61 -2.93 17.77
C ALA A 356 1.27 -3.10 19.16
N ASP A 357 1.00 -2.20 20.11
CA ASP A 357 1.46 -2.33 21.52
C ASP A 357 0.71 -3.40 22.33
N GLY A 358 -0.37 -3.96 21.78
CA GLY A 358 -1.20 -4.98 22.41
C GLY A 358 -2.05 -4.51 23.59
N THR A 359 -2.07 -3.22 23.90
CA THR A 359 -2.72 -2.65 25.10
C THR A 359 -3.63 -1.47 24.79
N THR A 360 -3.26 -0.60 23.87
CA THR A 360 -4.06 0.54 23.46
C THR A 360 -5.20 0.08 22.56
N PRO A 361 -6.48 0.37 22.89
CA PRO A 361 -7.60 0.00 22.04
C PRO A 361 -7.45 0.58 20.63
N LEU A 362 -7.67 -0.25 19.61
CA LEU A 362 -7.67 0.18 18.22
C LEU A 362 -8.91 1.03 17.98
N ALA A 363 -8.72 2.27 17.52
CA ALA A 363 -9.81 3.18 17.17
C ALA A 363 -10.40 2.84 15.78
N GLY A 364 -11.58 3.39 15.49
CA GLY A 364 -12.24 3.23 14.19
C GLY A 364 -13.25 2.09 14.12
N THR A 365 -13.79 1.90 12.93
CA THR A 365 -14.76 0.84 12.59
C THR A 365 -14.25 0.04 11.40
N PHE A 366 -14.42 -1.26 11.45
CA PHE A 366 -13.85 -2.22 10.50
C PHE A 366 -14.96 -3.06 9.88
N ALA A 367 -14.83 -3.36 8.60
CA ALA A 367 -15.81 -4.16 7.88
C ALA A 367 -15.79 -5.61 8.37
N PHE A 368 -16.97 -6.20 8.52
CA PHE A 368 -17.10 -7.65 8.68
C PHE A 368 -18.14 -8.21 7.73
N ALA A 369 -17.97 -9.48 7.38
CA ALA A 369 -18.92 -10.21 6.56
C ALA A 369 -18.88 -11.71 6.86
N GLY A 370 -20.01 -12.42 6.65
CA GLY A 370 -20.05 -13.86 6.81
C GLY A 370 -21.45 -14.43 6.99
N ARG A 371 -21.52 -15.68 7.48
CA ARG A 371 -22.76 -16.42 7.75
C ARG A 371 -22.84 -16.82 9.23
N PRO A 372 -23.24 -15.91 10.12
CA PRO A 372 -23.26 -16.19 11.56
C PRO A 372 -24.25 -17.28 11.95
N GLY A 373 -25.27 -17.52 11.16
CA GLY A 373 -26.30 -18.55 11.38
C GLY A 373 -25.91 -19.97 10.96
N GLY A 374 -24.68 -20.19 10.50
CA GLY A 374 -24.20 -21.47 9.97
C GLY A 374 -24.13 -21.49 8.44
N THR A 375 -23.69 -22.62 7.87
CA THR A 375 -23.43 -22.80 6.42
C THR A 375 -24.63 -22.39 5.54
N ASN A 376 -25.85 -22.70 5.99
CA ASN A 376 -27.08 -22.34 5.30
C ASN A 376 -27.74 -21.05 5.83
N GLY A 377 -27.04 -20.33 6.74
CA GLY A 377 -27.52 -19.09 7.31
C GLY A 377 -27.45 -17.93 6.32
N THR A 378 -28.19 -16.85 6.61
CA THR A 378 -28.15 -15.62 5.82
C THR A 378 -26.75 -15.03 5.86
N TYR A 379 -26.26 -14.60 4.69
CA TYR A 379 -25.02 -13.81 4.60
C TYR A 379 -25.30 -12.39 5.12
N VAL A 380 -24.45 -11.91 6.00
CA VAL A 380 -24.53 -10.56 6.58
C VAL A 380 -23.22 -9.84 6.37
N SER A 381 -23.30 -8.52 6.30
CA SER A 381 -22.15 -7.62 6.31
C SER A 381 -22.46 -6.41 7.18
N GLY A 382 -21.42 -5.77 7.71
CA GLY A 382 -21.57 -4.61 8.59
C GLY A 382 -20.23 -4.07 9.01
N GLN A 383 -20.26 -3.27 10.07
CA GLN A 383 -19.05 -2.71 10.69
C GLN A 383 -19.01 -3.08 12.16
N ILE A 384 -17.80 -3.22 12.69
CA ILE A 384 -17.50 -3.54 14.09
C ILE A 384 -16.38 -2.63 14.58
N LYS A 385 -16.44 -2.24 15.84
CA LYS A 385 -15.36 -1.55 16.56
C LYS A 385 -14.88 -2.40 17.74
N SER A 386 -13.74 -2.07 18.29
CA SER A 386 -13.22 -2.74 19.49
C SER A 386 -14.26 -2.68 20.64
N GLY A 387 -14.57 -3.83 21.22
CA GLY A 387 -15.54 -4.00 22.30
C GLY A 387 -16.96 -4.39 21.85
N ASP A 388 -17.26 -4.38 20.57
CA ASP A 388 -18.56 -4.84 20.03
C ASP A 388 -18.68 -6.35 20.14
N THR A 389 -19.93 -6.85 20.00
CA THR A 389 -20.25 -8.26 20.06
C THR A 389 -20.80 -8.80 18.74
N ILE A 390 -20.48 -10.05 18.44
CA ILE A 390 -21.00 -10.82 17.31
C ILE A 390 -21.66 -12.08 17.86
N ALA A 391 -22.84 -12.43 17.37
CA ALA A 391 -23.51 -13.67 17.73
C ALA A 391 -23.33 -14.72 16.63
N LEU A 392 -22.82 -15.92 16.97
CA LEU A 392 -22.66 -17.04 16.06
C LEU A 392 -23.45 -18.26 16.54
N LYS A 393 -24.05 -18.99 15.62
CA LYS A 393 -24.61 -20.34 15.86
C LYS A 393 -23.62 -21.43 15.45
N ALA A 394 -23.91 -22.65 15.78
CA ALA A 394 -23.14 -23.81 15.34
C ALA A 394 -22.91 -23.81 13.83
N GLY A 395 -21.66 -23.94 13.37
CA GLY A 395 -21.26 -23.85 11.96
C GLY A 395 -21.22 -22.42 11.42
N GLY A 396 -21.50 -21.39 12.24
CA GLY A 396 -21.45 -19.99 11.84
C GLY A 396 -20.03 -19.45 11.82
N SER A 397 -19.77 -18.52 10.90
CA SER A 397 -18.52 -17.79 10.82
C SER A 397 -18.69 -16.38 10.26
N VAL A 398 -17.83 -15.48 10.69
CA VAL A 398 -17.67 -14.13 10.15
C VAL A 398 -16.18 -13.80 10.02
N THR A 399 -15.84 -12.99 9.02
CA THR A 399 -14.47 -12.47 8.83
C THR A 399 -14.50 -10.97 9.01
N VAL A 400 -13.60 -10.45 9.85
CA VAL A 400 -13.35 -9.02 10.04
C VAL A 400 -12.09 -8.66 9.26
N THR A 401 -12.14 -7.60 8.44
CA THR A 401 -10.98 -7.05 7.74
C THR A 401 -10.33 -6.01 8.64
N LEU A 402 -9.06 -6.19 8.96
CA LEU A 402 -8.29 -5.42 9.94
C LEU A 402 -6.90 -5.11 9.39
N PRO A 403 -6.20 -4.09 9.92
CA PRO A 403 -4.76 -3.94 9.69
C PRO A 403 -4.00 -5.20 10.09
N THR A 404 -3.08 -5.68 9.26
CA THR A 404 -2.08 -6.66 9.73
C THR A 404 -1.29 -6.06 10.89
N GLY A 405 -0.97 -6.87 11.90
CA GLY A 405 -0.33 -6.38 13.13
C GLY A 405 -1.32 -5.98 14.24
N THR A 406 -2.63 -5.85 13.96
CA THR A 406 -3.65 -5.64 15.01
C THR A 406 -3.61 -6.78 16.02
N HIS A 407 -3.50 -6.45 17.31
CA HIS A 407 -3.69 -7.43 18.38
C HIS A 407 -5.16 -7.62 18.68
N TYR A 408 -5.58 -8.86 18.88
CA TYR A 408 -6.97 -9.19 19.20
C TYR A 408 -7.11 -10.01 20.46
N GLU A 409 -8.24 -9.85 21.13
CA GLU A 409 -8.77 -10.75 22.14
C GLU A 409 -10.24 -11.03 21.84
N VAL A 410 -10.59 -12.29 21.60
CA VAL A 410 -11.98 -12.72 21.39
C VAL A 410 -12.43 -13.50 22.60
N GLN A 411 -13.55 -13.11 23.18
CA GLN A 411 -14.17 -13.66 24.37
C GLN A 411 -15.52 -14.28 24.02
N GLU A 412 -15.72 -15.56 24.28
CA GLU A 412 -17.07 -16.15 24.30
C GLU A 412 -17.71 -15.82 25.66
N LEU A 413 -18.90 -15.23 25.64
CA LEU A 413 -19.60 -14.74 26.81
C LEU A 413 -20.82 -15.62 27.15
N ASP A 414 -21.08 -15.79 28.43
CA ASP A 414 -22.32 -16.36 28.95
C ASP A 414 -23.48 -15.35 28.91
N SER A 415 -24.67 -15.74 29.37
CA SER A 415 -25.86 -14.87 29.42
C SER A 415 -25.74 -13.67 30.39
N LYS A 416 -24.75 -13.66 31.27
CA LYS A 416 -24.45 -12.58 32.19
C LYS A 416 -23.42 -11.60 31.65
N GLY A 417 -22.80 -11.93 30.48
CA GLY A 417 -21.72 -11.15 29.89
C GLY A 417 -20.35 -11.43 30.47
N GLU A 418 -20.19 -12.54 31.23
CA GLU A 418 -18.91 -13.02 31.74
C GLU A 418 -18.28 -14.03 30.79
N LEU A 419 -17.00 -14.36 30.99
CA LEU A 419 -16.32 -15.39 30.19
C LEU A 419 -17.03 -16.75 30.37
N MET A 420 -17.54 -17.28 29.26
CA MET A 420 -18.22 -18.56 29.25
C MET A 420 -17.27 -19.71 29.62
N THR A 421 -17.68 -20.51 30.59
CA THR A 421 -17.09 -21.82 30.91
C THR A 421 -18.09 -22.94 30.59
N SER A 422 -19.32 -22.83 31.15
CA SER A 422 -20.44 -23.71 30.86
C SER A 422 -21.77 -23.02 31.11
N GLU A 423 -22.80 -23.29 30.27
CA GLU A 423 -24.15 -22.78 30.42
C GLU A 423 -25.15 -23.65 29.62
N ASP A 424 -26.31 -23.94 30.21
CA ASP A 424 -27.42 -24.68 29.55
C ASP A 424 -26.97 -26.02 28.88
N GLY A 425 -26.08 -26.75 29.55
CA GLY A 425 -25.53 -28.01 29.01
C GLY A 425 -24.39 -27.86 28.01
N PHE A 426 -24.02 -26.63 27.61
CA PHE A 426 -22.85 -26.35 26.80
C PHE A 426 -21.65 -26.02 27.69
N ALA A 427 -20.51 -26.59 27.37
CA ALA A 427 -19.23 -26.28 28.00
C ALA A 427 -18.19 -25.95 26.93
N VAL A 428 -17.34 -24.94 27.18
CA VAL A 428 -16.21 -24.62 26.28
C VAL A 428 -15.25 -25.80 26.27
N ALA A 429 -14.90 -26.28 25.07
CA ALA A 429 -13.99 -27.40 24.88
C ALA A 429 -12.51 -26.92 24.97
N ASP A 430 -11.61 -27.63 24.38
CA ASP A 430 -10.16 -27.66 24.50
C ASP A 430 -9.36 -26.35 24.38
N LYS A 431 -9.93 -25.23 23.98
CA LYS A 431 -9.21 -23.97 23.82
C LYS A 431 -9.55 -22.98 24.91
N ALA A 432 -8.53 -22.25 25.35
CA ALA A 432 -8.71 -21.18 26.31
C ALA A 432 -9.75 -20.14 25.81
N ASN A 433 -10.62 -19.71 26.70
CA ASN A 433 -11.46 -18.55 26.55
C ASN A 433 -10.98 -17.51 27.56
N PRO A 434 -10.45 -16.33 27.15
CA PRO A 434 -10.43 -15.77 25.79
C PRO A 434 -9.31 -16.32 24.90
N GLN A 435 -9.47 -16.15 23.56
CA GLN A 435 -8.41 -16.39 22.59
C GLN A 435 -7.77 -15.08 22.17
N LYS A 436 -6.44 -15.03 22.14
CA LYS A 436 -5.64 -13.83 21.85
C LYS A 436 -4.61 -14.11 20.77
N GLY A 437 -4.21 -13.08 20.05
CA GLY A 437 -3.17 -13.16 19.04
C GLY A 437 -2.99 -11.87 18.26
N THR A 438 -2.29 -11.98 17.13
CA THR A 438 -2.05 -10.88 16.19
C THR A 438 -2.63 -11.23 14.84
N VAL A 439 -3.27 -10.26 14.19
CA VAL A 439 -3.89 -10.42 12.87
C VAL A 439 -2.81 -10.47 11.80
N GLY A 440 -2.78 -11.56 11.04
CA GLY A 440 -2.01 -11.72 9.81
C GLY A 440 -2.93 -11.71 8.58
N GLN A 441 -2.42 -12.11 7.42
CA GLN A 441 -3.20 -12.14 6.17
C GLN A 441 -4.45 -13.03 6.26
N ALA A 442 -4.41 -14.12 7.06
CA ALA A 442 -5.53 -15.04 7.25
C ALA A 442 -5.48 -15.69 8.64
N THR A 443 -5.96 -14.98 9.66
CA THR A 443 -6.01 -15.46 11.05
C THR A 443 -7.35 -16.13 11.32
N GLN A 444 -7.30 -17.34 11.93
CA GLN A 444 -8.47 -18.13 12.29
C GLN A 444 -8.61 -18.21 13.82
N VAL A 445 -9.81 -17.90 14.33
CA VAL A 445 -10.18 -18.03 15.74
C VAL A 445 -11.45 -18.87 15.82
N GLY A 446 -11.32 -20.09 16.30
CA GLY A 446 -12.42 -21.04 16.39
C GLY A 446 -12.75 -21.37 17.84
N PHE A 447 -14.03 -21.31 18.20
CA PHE A 447 -14.53 -21.75 19.50
C PHE A 447 -15.37 -23.02 19.33
N THR A 448 -15.11 -24.01 20.16
CA THR A 448 -15.86 -25.26 20.19
C THR A 448 -16.54 -25.42 21.55
N ASN A 449 -17.85 -25.67 21.54
CA ASN A 449 -18.55 -26.09 22.76
C ASN A 449 -19.04 -27.52 22.61
N VAL A 450 -18.96 -28.25 23.72
CA VAL A 450 -19.54 -29.60 23.85
C VAL A 450 -20.88 -29.45 24.54
N TYR A 451 -21.93 -29.96 23.89
CA TYR A 451 -23.23 -30.08 24.51
C TYR A 451 -23.41 -31.45 25.16
N SER A 452 -23.78 -31.46 26.43
CA SER A 452 -24.07 -32.67 27.21
C SER A 452 -25.40 -32.50 27.91
N VAL A 453 -26.05 -33.62 28.13
CA VAL A 453 -27.25 -33.71 28.96
C VAL A 453 -26.89 -34.45 30.24
N GLU A 454 -27.47 -34.05 31.35
CA GLU A 454 -27.34 -34.81 32.60
C GLU A 454 -28.18 -36.08 32.48
N SER A 455 -27.64 -37.19 33.04
CA SER A 455 -28.42 -38.42 33.14
C SER A 455 -29.58 -38.23 34.10
N THR A 456 -30.69 -38.87 33.81
CA THR A 456 -31.86 -38.93 34.70
C THR A 456 -32.14 -40.34 35.13
N LYS A 457 -32.77 -40.51 36.32
CA LYS A 457 -33.06 -41.82 36.91
C LYS A 457 -34.55 -42.00 37.07
N VAL A 458 -35.02 -43.20 36.73
CA VAL A 458 -36.33 -43.67 37.12
C VAL A 458 -36.15 -44.69 38.26
N GLU A 459 -36.47 -44.27 39.45
CA GLU A 459 -36.38 -45.11 40.62
C GLU A 459 -37.61 -46.03 40.73
N ASN A 460 -37.42 -47.24 41.26
CA ASN A 460 -38.46 -48.24 41.40
C ASN A 460 -39.23 -48.48 40.06
N ALA A 461 -38.44 -48.58 38.96
CA ALA A 461 -39.00 -48.76 37.64
C ALA A 461 -39.86 -50.02 37.54
N PHE A 462 -40.99 -49.85 36.85
CA PHE A 462 -41.89 -50.92 36.47
C PHE A 462 -42.35 -51.82 37.62
N LYS A 463 -43.26 -51.32 38.49
CA LYS A 463 -43.87 -52.08 39.57
C LYS A 463 -44.75 -53.21 39.02
N VAL A 464 -44.51 -54.40 39.51
CA VAL A 464 -45.27 -55.61 39.16
C VAL A 464 -45.88 -56.25 40.41
N GLN A 465 -47.07 -56.80 40.28
CA GLN A 465 -47.77 -57.53 41.34
C GLN A 465 -48.11 -58.92 40.85
N LYS A 466 -47.87 -59.93 41.66
CA LYS A 466 -48.34 -61.30 41.41
C LYS A 466 -49.57 -61.56 42.25
N LYS A 467 -50.61 -62.11 41.60
CA LYS A 467 -51.77 -62.65 42.27
C LYS A 467 -51.98 -64.16 41.90
N ILE A 468 -52.34 -64.95 42.86
CA ILE A 468 -52.69 -66.37 42.65
C ILE A 468 -54.17 -66.51 42.83
N SER A 469 -54.87 -67.25 41.94
CA SER A 469 -56.29 -67.63 42.06
C SER A 469 -56.41 -69.12 42.27
N GLY A 470 -57.44 -69.52 43.03
CA GLY A 470 -57.74 -70.93 43.28
C GLY A 470 -57.05 -71.53 44.55
N ARG A 471 -56.03 -70.95 45.10
CA ARG A 471 -55.40 -71.30 46.37
C ARG A 471 -54.67 -70.08 47.01
N ASN A 472 -54.37 -70.20 48.27
CA ASN A 472 -53.52 -69.23 48.99
C ASN A 472 -52.06 -69.42 48.66
N TRP A 473 -51.25 -68.33 48.87
CA TRP A 473 -49.82 -68.40 48.77
C TRP A 473 -49.25 -69.35 49.82
N THR A 474 -48.24 -70.13 49.42
CA THR A 474 -47.41 -70.97 50.31
C THR A 474 -46.04 -70.33 50.51
N THR A 475 -45.23 -70.80 51.50
CA THR A 475 -43.90 -70.31 51.75
C THR A 475 -42.88 -70.73 50.69
N SER A 476 -43.19 -71.72 49.87
CA SER A 476 -42.36 -72.25 48.78
C SER A 476 -42.63 -71.55 47.46
N ASP A 477 -43.70 -70.75 47.35
CA ASP A 477 -44.04 -70.04 46.09
C ASP A 477 -43.02 -68.97 45.75
N VAL A 478 -42.39 -69.08 44.59
CA VAL A 478 -41.45 -68.13 44.05
C VAL A 478 -41.84 -67.89 42.58
N PHE A 479 -42.23 -66.66 42.23
CA PHE A 479 -42.58 -66.28 40.84
C PHE A 479 -41.52 -65.30 40.35
N THR A 480 -40.84 -65.68 39.28
CA THR A 480 -39.83 -64.82 38.68
C THR A 480 -40.48 -63.93 37.60
N MET A 481 -40.38 -62.61 37.77
CA MET A 481 -40.74 -61.66 36.76
C MET A 481 -39.47 -61.18 36.04
N THR A 482 -39.58 -61.01 34.73
CA THR A 482 -38.49 -60.55 33.87
C THR A 482 -38.80 -59.17 33.28
N LEU A 483 -37.82 -58.33 33.17
CA LEU A 483 -37.81 -57.10 32.41
C LEU A 483 -36.74 -57.25 31.31
N ALA A 484 -37.13 -57.23 30.07
CA ALA A 484 -36.24 -57.38 28.93
C ALA A 484 -36.19 -56.06 28.14
N ALA A 485 -35.00 -55.54 27.83
CA ALA A 485 -34.81 -54.40 26.96
C ALA A 485 -35.20 -54.72 25.51
N GLN A 486 -35.81 -53.76 24.81
CA GLN A 486 -35.92 -53.80 23.38
C GLN A 486 -34.88 -52.89 22.78
N GLY A 487 -34.01 -53.43 21.92
CA GLY A 487 -32.84 -52.71 21.41
C GLY A 487 -31.83 -52.34 22.50
N GLU A 488 -31.32 -51.12 22.48
CA GLU A 488 -30.31 -50.62 23.40
C GLU A 488 -30.88 -49.90 24.65
N ALA A 489 -32.10 -50.26 25.07
CA ALA A 489 -32.72 -49.64 26.23
C ALA A 489 -31.86 -49.92 27.51
N PRO A 490 -31.55 -48.88 28.34
CA PRO A 490 -30.79 -49.03 29.54
C PRO A 490 -31.47 -49.98 30.54
N MET A 491 -30.69 -50.73 31.30
CA MET A 491 -31.20 -51.73 32.25
C MET A 491 -30.82 -51.38 33.68
N PRO A 492 -31.56 -51.85 34.68
CA PRO A 492 -31.21 -51.73 36.07
C PRO A 492 -29.87 -52.40 36.36
N LYS A 493 -29.16 -51.91 37.37
CA LYS A 493 -27.94 -52.57 37.84
C LYS A 493 -28.19 -54.02 38.23
N GLY A 494 -27.41 -54.94 37.67
CA GLY A 494 -27.52 -56.38 37.92
C GLY A 494 -28.28 -57.15 36.83
N ALA A 495 -28.85 -56.50 35.81
CA ALA A 495 -29.36 -57.17 34.63
C ALA A 495 -28.28 -57.97 33.91
N LYS A 496 -28.60 -59.12 33.38
CA LYS A 496 -27.73 -60.00 32.60
C LYS A 496 -28.32 -60.20 31.20
N ASP A 497 -27.49 -60.10 30.20
CA ASP A 497 -27.91 -60.31 28.79
C ASP A 497 -29.17 -59.53 28.40
N GLY A 498 -29.29 -58.27 28.86
CA GLY A 498 -30.47 -57.41 28.57
C GLY A 498 -31.73 -57.78 29.35
N VAL A 499 -31.65 -58.63 30.40
CA VAL A 499 -32.78 -59.05 31.20
C VAL A 499 -32.50 -58.82 32.69
N ALA A 500 -33.40 -58.11 33.34
CA ALA A 500 -33.43 -58.03 34.82
C ALA A 500 -34.54 -58.94 35.36
N THR A 501 -34.32 -59.56 36.50
CA THR A 501 -35.27 -60.45 37.15
C THR A 501 -35.54 -60.04 38.57
N ILE A 502 -36.80 -60.23 39.03
CA ILE A 502 -37.19 -60.12 40.43
C ILE A 502 -37.99 -61.34 40.83
N ALA A 503 -37.82 -61.75 42.05
CA ALA A 503 -38.60 -62.87 42.62
C ALA A 503 -39.70 -62.33 43.54
N LEU A 504 -40.95 -62.70 43.26
CA LEU A 504 -42.11 -62.41 44.09
C LEU A 504 -42.44 -63.67 44.93
N LYS A 505 -42.71 -63.48 46.23
CA LYS A 505 -42.94 -64.51 47.17
C LYS A 505 -44.16 -64.18 48.03
N LYS A 506 -44.62 -65.09 48.89
CA LYS A 506 -45.76 -64.93 49.80
C LYS A 506 -45.73 -63.58 50.54
N ASP A 507 -44.59 -63.15 51.06
CA ASP A 507 -44.46 -61.95 51.90
C ASP A 507 -44.07 -60.73 51.08
N VAL A 508 -43.74 -60.91 49.78
CA VAL A 508 -43.36 -59.82 48.83
C VAL A 508 -44.08 -60.05 47.51
N GLN A 509 -45.39 -59.73 47.48
CA GLN A 509 -46.22 -59.94 46.30
C GLN A 509 -46.16 -58.81 45.28
N VAL A 510 -45.55 -57.68 45.65
CA VAL A 510 -45.30 -56.51 44.79
C VAL A 510 -43.81 -56.27 44.78
N GLY A 511 -43.25 -56.04 43.62
CA GLY A 511 -41.82 -55.70 43.45
C GLY A 511 -41.60 -54.70 42.33
N ASN A 512 -40.38 -54.23 42.17
CA ASN A 512 -39.95 -53.38 41.06
C ASN A 512 -38.56 -53.84 40.60
N PHE A 513 -38.14 -53.42 39.41
CA PHE A 513 -36.87 -53.84 38.83
C PHE A 513 -35.70 -52.94 39.22
N GLY A 514 -35.88 -52.02 40.19
CA GLY A 514 -34.82 -51.16 40.68
C GLY A 514 -34.74 -49.84 39.90
N THR A 515 -33.57 -49.20 39.92
CA THR A 515 -33.33 -47.91 39.29
C THR A 515 -32.75 -48.09 37.89
N ILE A 516 -33.31 -47.40 36.90
CA ILE A 516 -32.78 -47.31 35.53
C ILE A 516 -32.30 -45.90 35.31
N GLU A 517 -31.05 -45.74 34.82
CA GLU A 517 -30.43 -44.47 34.50
C GLU A 517 -30.40 -44.27 32.99
N TYR A 518 -30.92 -43.11 32.51
CA TYR A 518 -30.96 -42.73 31.12
C TYR A 518 -30.00 -41.59 30.87
N ALA A 519 -28.98 -41.81 30.02
CA ALA A 519 -27.95 -40.84 29.66
C ALA A 519 -28.23 -40.12 28.33
N LYS A 520 -29.25 -40.55 27.60
CA LYS A 520 -29.61 -39.96 26.29
C LYS A 520 -31.11 -39.74 26.19
N PRO A 521 -31.58 -38.71 25.52
CA PRO A 521 -32.99 -38.56 25.17
C PRO A 521 -33.41 -39.67 24.17
N GLY A 522 -34.61 -40.18 24.32
CA GLY A 522 -35.13 -41.24 23.45
C GLY A 522 -36.41 -41.87 23.96
N THR A 523 -37.00 -42.75 23.16
CA THR A 523 -38.09 -43.63 23.58
C THR A 523 -37.55 -45.02 23.77
N TYR A 524 -37.63 -45.50 25.01
CA TYR A 524 -37.09 -46.81 25.41
C TYR A 524 -38.27 -47.74 25.63
N THR A 525 -38.19 -48.95 25.09
CA THR A 525 -39.25 -49.94 25.20
C THR A 525 -38.75 -51.17 25.93
N TYR A 526 -39.56 -51.65 26.86
CA TYR A 526 -39.26 -52.85 27.65
C TYR A 526 -40.44 -53.84 27.52
N VAL A 527 -40.09 -55.12 27.71
CA VAL A 527 -41.09 -56.19 27.80
C VAL A 527 -40.99 -56.79 29.19
N ILE A 528 -42.14 -56.81 29.88
CA ILE A 528 -42.27 -57.41 31.19
C ILE A 528 -43.08 -58.70 31.05
N ALA A 529 -42.57 -59.80 31.58
CA ALA A 529 -43.22 -61.11 31.51
C ALA A 529 -42.97 -61.92 32.80
N GLU A 530 -43.81 -62.86 33.05
CA GLU A 530 -43.61 -63.90 34.01
C GLU A 530 -42.78 -65.04 33.41
N GLN A 531 -41.74 -65.48 34.07
CA GLN A 531 -40.99 -66.67 33.65
C GLN A 531 -41.79 -67.90 34.02
N ALA A 532 -41.97 -68.83 33.09
CA ALA A 532 -42.65 -70.10 33.34
C ALA A 532 -41.81 -70.93 34.38
N GLY A 533 -42.46 -71.45 35.34
CA GLY A 533 -41.89 -72.38 36.32
C GLY A 533 -42.31 -73.84 36.05
N ASP A 534 -41.70 -74.74 36.76
CA ASP A 534 -41.90 -76.21 36.59
C ASP A 534 -43.06 -76.78 37.42
N GLU A 535 -43.80 -75.95 38.15
CA GLU A 535 -44.91 -76.37 39.00
C GLU A 535 -46.13 -76.85 38.18
N THR A 536 -46.39 -78.16 38.21
CA THR A 536 -47.44 -78.83 37.41
C THR A 536 -48.86 -78.51 37.85
N ALA A 537 -49.07 -77.90 39.01
CA ALA A 537 -50.40 -77.49 39.50
C ALA A 537 -50.70 -76.00 39.30
N LEU A 538 -49.82 -75.25 38.67
CA LEU A 538 -50.01 -73.81 38.38
C LEU A 538 -49.99 -73.54 36.90
N THR A 539 -50.91 -72.70 36.46
CA THR A 539 -50.80 -72.09 35.12
C THR A 539 -50.18 -70.75 35.24
N PHE A 540 -48.99 -70.61 34.66
CA PHE A 540 -48.21 -69.32 34.62
C PHE A 540 -48.86 -68.38 33.60
N SER A 541 -48.80 -67.10 33.92
CA SER A 541 -49.30 -66.08 32.98
C SER A 541 -48.46 -66.06 31.71
N LYS A 542 -49.08 -66.04 30.55
CA LYS A 542 -48.42 -65.83 29.24
C LYS A 542 -48.51 -64.39 28.79
N ALA A 543 -49.07 -63.51 29.64
CA ALA A 543 -49.25 -62.11 29.30
C ALA A 543 -47.87 -61.44 29.28
N THR A 544 -47.65 -60.63 28.28
CA THR A 544 -46.50 -59.71 28.14
C THR A 544 -47.00 -58.28 28.13
N TYR A 545 -46.30 -57.44 28.86
CA TYR A 545 -46.61 -56.00 28.93
C TYR A 545 -45.48 -55.23 28.29
N ARG A 546 -45.81 -54.26 27.45
CA ARG A 546 -44.84 -53.30 26.92
C ARG A 546 -44.93 -52.01 27.74
N ALA A 547 -43.79 -51.49 28.15
CA ALA A 547 -43.66 -50.26 28.88
C ALA A 547 -42.72 -49.29 28.14
#